data_46e7b2f58f0c06668d0f61f8e2e2b396
#
_entry.id   46e7b2f58f0c06668d0f61f8e2e2b396
#
_cell.length_a   1.000
_cell.length_b   1.000
_cell.length_c   1.000
_cell.angle_alpha   90.00
_cell.angle_beta   90.00
_cell.angle_gamma   90.00
#
_symmetry.space_group_name_H-M   'P 1'
#
loop_
_entity.id
_entity.type
_entity.pdbx_description
1 polymer ?
#
loop_
_entity_poly.entity_id
_entity_poly.type
_entity_poly.pdbx_seq_one_letter_code
_entity_poly.pdbx_strand_id
1 'polypeptide(L)'
;MVSVEDIINLQLSKEEIIECIRKTQSVVFLDNLRKRHPNVQFDCKLRGYIGELAIKKWFLSNGIEIEATDYLPDGDSIDIDFIIAGSNIELKTSLMPDVDINIEGVLNKRDIKLIRRNGQSVEKLKGDIHMQIYYQQKTKAKDKWLSKQEVDLYSSDMDYLYTSLKAYAYLSTTFFVAWIDKNTIVKRINSLPVHKRCWSFPNSLREFWVCPLKSSNKPRELINYFKELLFIQGSVDTNHRNMSTYLE
;
A
#
# COMPACT_ATOMS: atom_id res chain seq x y z
N MET A 1 -1.06 -20.46 2.02
CA MET A 1 -0.76 -19.56 3.16
C MET A 1 0.56 -18.86 2.88
N VAL A 2 0.66 -17.58 3.24
CA VAL A 2 1.89 -16.78 3.09
C VAL A 2 2.90 -17.17 4.18
N SER A 3 4.16 -17.35 3.79
CA SER A 3 5.31 -17.61 4.66
C SER A 3 6.33 -16.47 4.55
N VAL A 4 7.37 -16.48 5.40
CA VAL A 4 8.45 -15.47 5.34
C VAL A 4 9.22 -15.54 4.01
N GLU A 5 9.34 -16.73 3.44
CA GLU A 5 10.03 -16.96 2.16
C GLU A 5 9.27 -16.38 0.94
N ASP A 6 7.97 -16.15 1.09
CA ASP A 6 7.14 -15.55 0.05
C ASP A 6 7.27 -14.01 0.01
N ILE A 7 7.80 -13.40 1.07
CA ILE A 7 7.94 -11.94 1.19
C ILE A 7 8.95 -11.41 0.18
N ILE A 8 8.57 -10.36 -0.53
CA ILE A 8 9.47 -9.69 -1.48
C ILE A 8 10.10 -8.48 -0.81
N ASN A 9 11.43 -8.43 -0.79
CA ASN A 9 12.17 -7.25 -0.38
C ASN A 9 12.31 -6.31 -1.58
N LEU A 10 11.67 -5.14 -1.48
CA LEU A 10 11.71 -4.10 -2.48
C LEU A 10 12.77 -3.06 -2.10
N GLN A 11 13.60 -2.67 -3.07
CA GLN A 11 14.67 -1.70 -2.85
C GLN A 11 14.56 -0.54 -3.83
N LEU A 12 14.77 0.66 -3.34
CA LEU A 12 14.92 1.88 -4.12
C LEU A 12 16.35 2.41 -4.02
N SER A 13 16.83 3.04 -5.08
CA SER A 13 18.10 3.76 -5.07
C SER A 13 18.00 5.04 -4.22
N LYS A 14 19.14 5.66 -3.94
CA LYS A 14 19.20 6.95 -3.24
C LYS A 14 18.42 8.03 -4.02
N GLU A 15 18.61 8.08 -5.33
CA GLU A 15 18.00 9.05 -6.24
C GLU A 15 16.48 8.94 -6.23
N GLU A 16 15.96 7.72 -6.26
CA GLU A 16 14.53 7.45 -6.21
C GLU A 16 13.91 7.84 -4.86
N ILE A 17 14.63 7.63 -3.77
CA ILE A 17 14.19 8.07 -2.44
C ILE A 17 14.21 9.61 -2.36
N ILE A 18 15.21 10.27 -2.93
CA ILE A 18 15.27 11.74 -3.03
C ILE A 18 14.08 12.26 -3.83
N GLU A 19 13.69 11.61 -4.91
CA GLU A 19 12.48 11.97 -5.67
C GLU A 19 11.21 11.88 -4.79
N CYS A 20 11.08 10.82 -4.00
CA CYS A 20 9.98 10.69 -3.04
C CYS A 20 10.00 11.81 -1.98
N ILE A 21 11.18 12.23 -1.52
CA ILE A 21 11.34 13.36 -0.59
C ILE A 21 10.84 14.66 -1.22
N ARG A 22 11.27 15.00 -2.45
CA ARG A 22 10.81 16.18 -3.20
C ARG A 22 9.30 16.17 -3.40
N LYS A 23 8.74 15.02 -3.80
CA LYS A 23 7.30 14.85 -3.94
C LYS A 23 6.58 15.09 -2.61
N THR A 24 7.15 14.64 -1.49
CA THR A 24 6.58 14.87 -0.17
C THR A 24 6.61 16.33 0.24
N GLN A 25 7.69 17.08 -0.10
CA GLN A 25 7.80 18.52 0.17
C GLN A 25 6.76 19.35 -0.60
N SER A 26 6.34 18.90 -1.79
CA SER A 26 5.35 19.62 -2.62
C SER A 26 3.91 19.46 -2.11
N VAL A 27 3.66 18.55 -1.15
CA VAL A 27 2.32 18.29 -0.65
C VAL A 27 1.97 19.22 0.49
N VAL A 28 0.82 19.89 0.37
CA VAL A 28 0.21 20.63 1.47
C VAL A 28 -0.47 19.61 2.40
N PHE A 29 0.00 19.54 3.65
CA PHE A 29 -0.61 18.65 4.64
C PHE A 29 -1.94 19.24 5.12
N LEU A 30 -3.04 18.81 4.51
CA LEU A 30 -4.41 19.15 4.92
C LEU A 30 -4.95 18.23 6.02
N ASP A 31 -4.14 17.31 6.53
CA ASP A 31 -4.60 16.28 7.45
C ASP A 31 -4.84 16.80 8.87
N ASN A 32 -6.04 17.34 9.07
CA ASN A 32 -6.57 17.70 10.39
C ASN A 32 -7.04 16.47 11.20
N LEU A 33 -6.98 15.25 10.63
CA LEU A 33 -7.52 14.04 11.27
C LEU A 33 -6.68 13.55 12.44
N ARG A 34 -5.43 13.96 12.55
CA ARG A 34 -4.55 13.61 13.68
C ARG A 34 -3.60 14.76 13.99
N LYS A 35 -3.66 15.24 15.24
CA LYS A 35 -2.65 16.17 15.79
C LYS A 35 -1.32 15.44 15.96
N ARG A 36 -0.60 15.20 14.86
CA ARG A 36 0.74 14.63 14.87
C ARG A 36 1.78 15.71 14.70
N HIS A 37 2.97 15.48 15.25
CA HIS A 37 4.12 16.33 14.99
C HIS A 37 4.40 16.41 13.48
N PRO A 38 4.77 17.59 12.92
CA PRO A 38 4.99 17.75 11.48
C PRO A 38 5.96 16.73 10.87
N ASN A 39 7.06 16.42 11.56
CA ASN A 39 8.01 15.41 11.12
C ASN A 39 7.39 14.01 11.00
N VAL A 40 6.47 13.66 11.90
CA VAL A 40 5.74 12.37 11.84
C VAL A 40 4.74 12.37 10.68
N GLN A 41 4.09 13.50 10.40
CA GLN A 41 3.19 13.62 9.25
C GLN A 41 3.95 13.47 7.93
N PHE A 42 5.07 14.20 7.80
CA PHE A 42 5.97 14.11 6.64
C PHE A 42 6.43 12.68 6.41
N ASP A 43 6.92 12.00 7.46
CA ASP A 43 7.35 10.62 7.41
C ASP A 43 6.24 9.66 6.96
N CYS A 44 5.02 9.84 7.45
CA CYS A 44 3.89 9.01 7.03
C CYS A 44 3.62 9.14 5.52
N LYS A 45 3.70 10.36 4.98
CA LYS A 45 3.48 10.63 3.57
C LYS A 45 4.63 10.10 2.71
N LEU A 46 5.88 10.36 3.14
CA LEU A 46 7.08 9.85 2.47
C LEU A 46 7.07 8.32 2.35
N ARG A 47 6.69 7.62 3.41
CA ARG A 47 6.54 6.15 3.37
C ARG A 47 5.49 5.69 2.37
N GLY A 48 4.39 6.43 2.23
CA GLY A 48 3.41 6.17 1.18
C GLY A 48 4.07 6.19 -0.20
N TYR A 49 4.74 7.28 -0.55
CA TYR A 49 5.40 7.45 -1.86
C TYR A 49 6.52 6.45 -2.11
N ILE A 50 7.33 6.13 -1.10
CA ILE A 50 8.37 5.09 -1.20
C ILE A 50 7.73 3.73 -1.51
N GLY A 51 6.67 3.35 -0.82
CA GLY A 51 5.96 2.10 -1.03
C GLY A 51 5.32 2.03 -2.43
N GLU A 52 4.67 3.10 -2.86
CA GLU A 52 4.08 3.21 -4.20
C GLU A 52 5.15 3.05 -5.29
N LEU A 53 6.26 3.79 -5.21
CA LEU A 53 7.33 3.73 -6.20
C LEU A 53 8.00 2.35 -6.23
N ALA A 54 8.25 1.76 -5.07
CA ALA A 54 8.85 0.44 -4.97
C ALA A 54 7.98 -0.66 -5.62
N ILE A 55 6.67 -0.61 -5.38
CA ILE A 55 5.71 -1.53 -6.02
C ILE A 55 5.61 -1.27 -7.53
N LYS A 56 5.55 -0.01 -7.96
CA LYS A 56 5.50 0.32 -9.39
C LYS A 56 6.71 -0.23 -10.13
N LYS A 57 7.92 -0.06 -9.58
CA LYS A 57 9.14 -0.65 -10.15
C LYS A 57 9.08 -2.18 -10.21
N TRP A 58 8.56 -2.80 -9.17
CA TRP A 58 8.44 -4.25 -9.12
C TRP A 58 7.47 -4.77 -10.21
N PHE A 59 6.34 -4.13 -10.42
CA PHE A 59 5.43 -4.48 -11.52
C PHE A 59 6.11 -4.30 -12.88
N LEU A 60 6.73 -3.15 -13.14
CA LEU A 60 7.43 -2.87 -14.39
C LEU A 60 8.55 -3.88 -14.67
N SER A 61 9.33 -4.24 -13.64
CA SER A 61 10.40 -5.26 -13.79
C SER A 61 9.86 -6.67 -14.09
N ASN A 62 8.57 -6.92 -13.85
CA ASN A 62 7.87 -8.16 -14.18
C ASN A 62 7.03 -8.06 -15.47
N GLY A 63 7.16 -6.95 -16.21
CA GLY A 63 6.45 -6.73 -17.48
C GLY A 63 4.97 -6.39 -17.32
N ILE A 64 4.59 -5.84 -16.16
CA ILE A 64 3.23 -5.33 -15.92
C ILE A 64 3.25 -3.81 -16.00
N GLU A 65 2.52 -3.26 -16.96
CA GLU A 65 2.33 -1.82 -17.11
C GLU A 65 1.31 -1.28 -16.10
N ILE A 66 1.53 -0.05 -15.68
CA ILE A 66 0.67 0.65 -14.74
C ILE A 66 0.03 1.80 -15.49
N GLU A 67 -1.29 1.83 -15.49
CA GLU A 67 -2.05 2.93 -16.05
C GLU A 67 -1.82 4.19 -15.19
N ALA A 68 -1.60 5.33 -15.86
CA ALA A 68 -1.48 6.59 -15.17
C ALA A 68 -2.80 6.90 -14.45
N THR A 69 -2.76 7.01 -13.14
CA THR A 69 -3.86 7.60 -12.40
C THR A 69 -3.71 9.11 -12.49
N ASP A 70 -4.43 9.75 -13.38
CA ASP A 70 -4.73 11.16 -13.19
C ASP A 70 -5.52 11.23 -11.88
N TYR A 71 -4.92 11.86 -10.88
CA TYR A 71 -5.61 12.13 -9.62
C TYR A 71 -6.84 12.97 -9.95
N LEU A 72 -7.98 12.32 -10.07
CA LEU A 72 -9.25 13.00 -10.20
C LEU A 72 -9.44 13.82 -8.92
N PRO A 73 -9.65 15.14 -9.01
CA PRO A 73 -9.81 16.02 -7.86
C PRO A 73 -11.05 15.73 -7.03
N ASP A 74 -11.94 14.88 -7.51
CA ASP A 74 -13.16 14.51 -6.82
C ASP A 74 -12.87 13.44 -5.76
N GLY A 75 -13.25 13.73 -4.51
CA GLY A 75 -12.96 12.97 -3.28
C GLY A 75 -13.28 11.47 -3.25
N ASP A 76 -13.57 10.88 -4.41
CA ASP A 76 -13.83 9.46 -4.58
C ASP A 76 -12.58 8.60 -4.82
N SER A 77 -11.43 9.18 -5.18
CA SER A 77 -10.18 8.47 -5.45
C SER A 77 -9.28 8.25 -4.22
N ILE A 78 -9.72 8.62 -3.02
CA ILE A 78 -8.91 8.66 -1.79
C ILE A 78 -8.27 7.31 -1.41
N ASP A 79 -8.81 6.19 -1.91
CA ASP A 79 -8.35 4.84 -1.56
C ASP A 79 -7.74 4.07 -2.73
N ILE A 80 -7.53 4.70 -3.90
CA ILE A 80 -6.94 4.06 -5.07
C ILE A 80 -5.58 4.69 -5.33
N ASP A 81 -4.52 3.88 -5.26
CA ASP A 81 -3.15 4.33 -5.44
C ASP A 81 -2.70 4.23 -6.90
N PHE A 82 -3.20 3.24 -7.67
CA PHE A 82 -2.96 3.07 -9.11
C PHE A 82 -3.91 2.06 -9.74
N ILE A 83 -3.92 2.00 -11.08
CA ILE A 83 -4.73 1.07 -11.88
C ILE A 83 -3.81 0.13 -12.66
N ILE A 84 -4.14 -1.16 -12.71
CA ILE A 84 -3.47 -2.18 -13.51
C ILE A 84 -4.54 -3.04 -14.18
N ALA A 85 -4.48 -3.16 -15.50
CA ALA A 85 -5.47 -3.93 -16.28
C ALA A 85 -6.92 -3.61 -15.88
N GLY A 86 -7.22 -2.31 -15.74
CA GLY A 86 -8.55 -1.82 -15.32
C GLY A 86 -8.94 -2.11 -13.86
N SER A 87 -8.06 -2.74 -13.07
CA SER A 87 -8.30 -3.02 -11.65
C SER A 87 -7.77 -1.90 -10.76
N ASN A 88 -8.59 -1.44 -9.83
CA ASN A 88 -8.23 -0.43 -8.82
C ASN A 88 -7.37 -1.06 -7.72
N ILE A 89 -6.17 -0.54 -7.50
CA ILE A 89 -5.22 -1.03 -6.51
C ILE A 89 -5.16 -0.11 -5.30
N GLU A 90 -5.39 -0.65 -4.12
CA GLU A 90 -5.16 0.01 -2.85
C GLU A 90 -3.92 -0.56 -2.17
N LEU A 91 -2.91 0.29 -1.94
CA LEU A 91 -1.65 -0.05 -1.27
C LEU A 91 -1.63 0.52 0.14
N LYS A 92 -1.40 -0.32 1.14
CA LYS A 92 -1.20 0.13 2.51
C LYS A 92 0.23 -0.11 2.97
N THR A 93 0.86 0.96 3.46
CA THR A 93 2.18 0.91 4.07
C THR A 93 2.09 0.97 5.58
N SER A 94 2.93 0.22 6.27
CA SER A 94 2.93 0.14 7.72
C SER A 94 4.33 -0.02 8.29
N LEU A 95 4.55 0.54 9.48
CA LEU A 95 5.69 0.16 10.32
C LEU A 95 5.34 -1.09 11.12
N MET A 96 6.35 -1.89 11.49
CA MET A 96 6.13 -3.03 12.36
C MET A 96 5.63 -2.56 13.74
N PRO A 97 4.60 -3.22 14.29
CA PRO A 97 4.20 -2.97 15.68
C PRO A 97 5.36 -3.23 16.66
N ASP A 98 5.41 -2.45 17.75
CA ASP A 98 6.49 -2.56 18.74
C ASP A 98 6.56 -3.92 19.43
N VAL A 99 5.41 -4.59 19.54
CA VAL A 99 5.30 -5.91 20.19
C VAL A 99 5.69 -7.09 19.29
N ASP A 100 5.86 -6.87 17.98
CA ASP A 100 6.28 -7.92 17.05
C ASP A 100 7.80 -7.90 16.92
N ILE A 101 8.45 -9.03 17.16
CA ILE A 101 9.92 -9.12 17.19
C ILE A 101 10.49 -8.91 15.77
N ASN A 102 9.88 -9.54 14.77
CA ASN A 102 10.33 -9.58 13.38
C ASN A 102 9.13 -9.61 12.42
N ILE A 103 9.40 -9.69 11.12
CA ILE A 103 8.38 -9.76 10.06
C ILE A 103 7.54 -11.04 10.14
N GLU A 104 8.07 -12.13 10.64
CA GLU A 104 7.34 -13.36 10.86
C GLU A 104 6.24 -13.18 11.92
N GLY A 105 6.54 -12.46 13.01
CA GLY A 105 5.57 -12.08 14.03
C GLY A 105 4.43 -11.24 13.44
N VAL A 106 4.76 -10.31 12.53
CA VAL A 106 3.77 -9.52 11.79
C VAL A 106 2.89 -10.42 10.93
N LEU A 107 3.49 -11.30 10.15
CA LEU A 107 2.77 -12.22 9.25
C LEU A 107 1.77 -13.11 9.99
N ASN A 108 2.17 -13.62 11.16
CA ASN A 108 1.36 -14.54 11.95
C ASN A 108 0.22 -13.86 12.73
N LYS A 109 0.34 -12.55 13.04
CA LYS A 109 -0.56 -11.89 14.01
C LYS A 109 -1.31 -10.69 13.44
N ARG A 110 -1.01 -10.24 12.23
CA ARG A 110 -1.56 -9.00 11.69
C ARG A 110 -2.45 -9.24 10.49
N ASP A 111 -3.27 -8.20 10.21
CA ASP A 111 -4.18 -8.14 9.08
C ASP A 111 -3.66 -7.21 7.99
N ILE A 112 -4.07 -7.41 6.76
CA ILE A 112 -4.07 -6.36 5.73
C ILE A 112 -4.95 -5.21 6.26
N LYS A 113 -4.47 -3.98 6.17
CA LYS A 113 -5.18 -2.80 6.72
C LYS A 113 -6.31 -2.33 5.80
N LEU A 114 -7.43 -2.99 5.89
CA LEU A 114 -8.66 -2.65 5.17
C LEU A 114 -9.53 -1.72 6.02
N ILE A 115 -9.56 -0.43 5.70
CA ILE A 115 -10.30 0.56 6.49
C ILE A 115 -11.80 0.43 6.23
N ARG A 116 -12.59 0.27 7.31
CA ARG A 116 -14.04 0.41 7.27
C ARG A 116 -14.41 1.87 7.48
N ARG A 117 -14.90 2.54 6.45
CA ARG A 117 -15.27 3.95 6.51
C ARG A 117 -16.74 4.11 6.92
N ASN A 118 -17.01 4.96 7.91
CA ASN A 118 -18.38 5.36 8.30
C ASN A 118 -19.36 4.18 8.45
N GLY A 119 -18.91 3.05 8.99
CA GLY A 119 -19.75 1.88 9.17
C GLY A 119 -20.21 1.19 7.88
N GLN A 120 -19.60 1.52 6.72
CA GLN A 120 -19.96 0.91 5.43
C GLN A 120 -19.88 -0.62 5.44
N SER A 121 -20.62 -1.24 4.52
CA SER A 121 -20.50 -2.68 4.25
C SER A 121 -19.21 -2.99 3.47
N VAL A 122 -18.76 -4.25 3.52
CA VAL A 122 -17.49 -4.66 2.91
C VAL A 122 -17.52 -4.59 1.38
N GLU A 123 -18.69 -4.71 0.76
CA GLU A 123 -18.90 -4.61 -0.68
C GLU A 123 -18.57 -3.20 -1.22
N LYS A 124 -18.56 -2.19 -0.35
CA LYS A 124 -18.24 -0.80 -0.68
C LYS A 124 -16.73 -0.49 -0.67
N LEU A 125 -15.86 -1.47 -0.46
CA LEU A 125 -14.44 -1.30 -0.69
C LEU A 125 -14.20 -0.85 -2.13
N LYS A 126 -13.38 0.19 -2.32
CA LYS A 126 -13.11 0.79 -3.64
C LYS A 126 -12.04 0.06 -4.42
N GLY A 127 -10.99 -0.41 -3.73
CA GLY A 127 -9.94 -1.21 -4.34
C GLY A 127 -10.46 -2.58 -4.76
N ASP A 128 -10.09 -3.03 -5.96
CA ASP A 128 -10.31 -4.40 -6.42
C ASP A 128 -9.24 -5.34 -5.89
N ILE A 129 -8.03 -4.80 -5.72
CA ILE A 129 -6.86 -5.47 -5.15
C ILE A 129 -6.34 -4.64 -3.97
N HIS A 130 -6.09 -5.29 -2.86
CA HIS A 130 -5.52 -4.68 -1.66
C HIS A 130 -4.16 -5.30 -1.36
N MET A 131 -3.14 -4.44 -1.21
CA MET A 131 -1.75 -4.84 -1.00
C MET A 131 -1.24 -4.30 0.32
N GLN A 132 -0.36 -5.06 1.01
CA GLN A 132 0.24 -4.64 2.27
C GLN A 132 1.76 -4.65 2.20
N ILE A 133 2.35 -3.50 2.47
CA ILE A 133 3.79 -3.31 2.67
C ILE A 133 4.08 -3.07 4.14
N TYR A 134 5.19 -3.63 4.61
CA TYR A 134 5.77 -3.30 5.91
C TYR A 134 7.20 -2.76 5.74
N TYR A 135 7.52 -1.77 6.56
CA TYR A 135 8.91 -1.33 6.79
C TYR A 135 9.44 -1.99 8.04
N GLN A 136 10.73 -2.35 8.05
CA GLN A 136 11.35 -3.03 9.18
C GLN A 136 11.38 -2.21 10.49
N GLN A 137 10.96 -0.97 10.44
CA GLN A 137 11.04 0.00 11.54
C GLN A 137 9.89 -0.16 12.55
N LYS A 138 10.20 0.03 13.84
CA LYS A 138 9.21 0.03 14.93
C LYS A 138 8.48 1.36 15.04
N THR A 139 7.16 1.30 15.31
CA THR A 139 6.29 2.49 15.27
C THR A 139 6.62 3.51 16.35
N LYS A 140 6.62 3.11 17.62
CA LYS A 140 6.81 4.06 18.74
C LYS A 140 8.21 4.63 18.79
N ALA A 141 9.23 3.80 18.55
CA ALA A 141 10.61 4.25 18.55
C ALA A 141 10.82 5.35 17.51
N LYS A 142 10.25 5.18 16.32
CA LYS A 142 10.35 6.14 15.24
C LYS A 142 9.60 7.43 15.51
N ASP A 143 8.33 7.36 15.87
CA ASP A 143 7.52 8.56 16.15
C ASP A 143 8.11 9.39 17.28
N LYS A 144 8.61 8.72 18.35
CA LYS A 144 9.31 9.38 19.46
C LYS A 144 10.61 10.05 19.03
N TRP A 145 11.35 9.44 18.12
CA TRP A 145 12.58 10.03 17.60
C TRP A 145 12.27 11.24 16.73
N LEU A 146 11.40 11.10 15.73
CA LEU A 146 11.03 12.17 14.81
C LEU A 146 10.49 13.41 15.53
N SER A 147 9.68 13.24 16.58
CA SER A 147 9.13 14.34 17.34
C SER A 147 10.18 15.12 18.17
N LYS A 148 11.40 14.61 18.30
CA LYS A 148 12.51 15.24 19.03
C LYS A 148 13.57 15.86 18.14
N GLN A 149 13.54 15.56 16.82
CA GLN A 149 14.55 16.04 15.89
C GLN A 149 14.16 17.42 15.34
N GLU A 150 15.14 18.29 15.26
CA GLU A 150 15.06 19.54 14.53
C GLU A 150 15.56 19.30 13.10
N VAL A 151 14.71 18.70 12.26
CA VAL A 151 15.01 18.49 10.84
C VAL A 151 14.28 19.56 10.04
N ASP A 152 15.01 20.33 9.25
CA ASP A 152 14.40 21.22 8.25
C ASP A 152 13.87 20.39 7.07
N LEU A 153 12.60 20.02 7.15
CA LEU A 153 11.93 19.19 6.14
C LEU A 153 11.78 19.85 4.78
N TYR A 154 11.95 21.16 4.71
CA TYR A 154 11.85 21.96 3.48
C TYR A 154 13.20 22.44 2.98
N SER A 155 14.29 21.95 3.53
CA SER A 155 15.64 22.20 3.04
C SER A 155 15.76 21.83 1.55
N SER A 156 16.47 22.63 0.78
CA SER A 156 16.85 22.31 -0.59
C SER A 156 18.02 21.32 -0.66
N ASP A 157 18.73 21.11 0.45
CA ASP A 157 19.81 20.13 0.56
C ASP A 157 19.21 18.71 0.70
N MET A 158 19.13 18.03 -0.45
CA MET A 158 18.56 16.67 -0.51
C MET A 158 19.46 15.63 0.15
N ASP A 159 20.77 15.83 0.16
CA ASP A 159 21.69 14.92 0.83
C ASP A 159 21.56 15.00 2.35
N TYR A 160 21.38 16.18 2.87
CA TYR A 160 21.04 16.39 4.28
C TYR A 160 19.73 15.68 4.66
N LEU A 161 18.67 15.91 3.88
CA LEU A 161 17.37 15.27 4.15
C LEU A 161 17.41 13.75 4.04
N TYR A 162 18.01 13.23 2.97
CA TYR A 162 18.19 11.79 2.80
C TYR A 162 18.94 11.16 3.98
N THR A 163 20.05 11.78 4.40
CA THR A 163 20.88 11.27 5.51
C THR A 163 20.12 11.34 6.83
N SER A 164 19.45 12.47 7.11
CA SER A 164 18.67 12.66 8.33
C SER A 164 17.51 11.66 8.45
N LEU A 165 16.80 11.40 7.35
CA LEU A 165 15.67 10.47 7.33
C LEU A 165 16.13 9.01 7.28
N LYS A 166 17.26 8.71 6.60
CA LYS A 166 17.84 7.37 6.50
C LYS A 166 18.38 6.85 7.82
N ALA A 167 18.73 7.69 8.77
CA ALA A 167 19.17 7.28 10.12
C ALA A 167 18.22 6.25 10.77
N TYR A 168 17.03 6.10 10.24
CA TYR A 168 16.04 5.10 10.62
C TYR A 168 15.88 3.93 9.65
N ALA A 169 16.79 3.69 8.74
CA ALA A 169 16.96 2.47 7.93
C ALA A 169 15.74 1.96 7.14
N TYR A 170 14.55 2.57 7.28
CA TYR A 170 13.33 2.09 6.61
C TYR A 170 13.28 2.43 5.12
N LEU A 171 14.04 3.45 4.71
CA LEU A 171 14.08 3.88 3.32
C LEU A 171 14.69 2.82 2.39
N SER A 172 15.42 1.85 2.94
CA SER A 172 16.10 0.82 2.16
C SER A 172 15.52 -0.59 2.33
N THR A 173 14.56 -0.80 3.24
CA THR A 173 14.03 -2.13 3.53
C THR A 173 12.51 -2.10 3.59
N THR A 174 11.92 -2.40 2.43
CA THR A 174 10.48 -2.38 2.20
C THR A 174 10.02 -3.80 1.86
N PHE A 175 9.13 -4.37 2.66
CA PHE A 175 8.63 -5.73 2.50
C PHE A 175 7.23 -5.71 1.90
N PHE A 176 7.07 -6.23 0.69
CA PHE A 176 5.76 -6.59 0.16
C PHE A 176 5.38 -7.94 0.75
N VAL A 177 4.36 -7.95 1.61
CA VAL A 177 4.06 -9.10 2.47
C VAL A 177 2.94 -9.97 1.93
N ALA A 178 1.86 -9.35 1.47
CA ALA A 178 0.67 -10.07 1.01
C ALA A 178 -0.24 -9.17 0.18
N TRP A 179 -1.15 -9.80 -0.57
CA TRP A 179 -2.24 -9.15 -1.26
C TRP A 179 -3.52 -9.98 -1.19
N ILE A 180 -4.66 -9.38 -1.52
CA ILE A 180 -5.95 -10.05 -1.59
C ILE A 180 -6.89 -9.29 -2.53
N ASP A 181 -7.72 -10.00 -3.26
CA ASP A 181 -8.77 -9.45 -4.09
C ASP A 181 -10.05 -9.16 -3.29
N LYS A 182 -10.84 -8.20 -3.76
CA LYS A 182 -12.08 -7.76 -3.14
C LYS A 182 -13.10 -8.88 -2.98
N ASN A 183 -13.25 -9.74 -3.97
CA ASN A 183 -14.24 -10.82 -3.93
C ASN A 183 -13.93 -11.82 -2.80
N THR A 184 -12.65 -12.14 -2.62
CA THR A 184 -12.18 -12.99 -1.52
C THR A 184 -12.40 -12.32 -0.17
N ILE A 185 -12.14 -11.00 -0.06
CA ILE A 185 -12.43 -10.24 1.17
C ILE A 185 -13.93 -10.31 1.51
N VAL A 186 -14.80 -9.98 0.56
CA VAL A 186 -16.26 -9.99 0.75
C VAL A 186 -16.74 -11.34 1.21
N LYS A 187 -16.34 -12.44 0.54
CA LYS A 187 -16.69 -13.80 0.94
C LYS A 187 -16.23 -14.12 2.37
N ARG A 188 -14.97 -13.78 2.69
CA ARG A 188 -14.40 -14.01 4.03
C ARG A 188 -15.14 -13.25 5.11
N ILE A 189 -15.36 -11.95 4.94
CA ILE A 189 -16.02 -11.11 5.94
C ILE A 189 -17.46 -11.56 6.16
N ASN A 190 -18.19 -11.87 5.10
CA ASN A 190 -19.59 -12.28 5.19
C ASN A 190 -19.74 -13.66 5.84
N SER A 191 -18.74 -14.53 5.78
CA SER A 191 -18.74 -15.81 6.49
C SER A 191 -18.49 -15.68 8.00
N LEU A 192 -18.01 -14.53 8.48
CA LEU A 192 -17.75 -14.31 9.91
C LEU A 192 -19.00 -13.82 10.66
N PRO A 193 -19.18 -14.18 11.93
CA PRO A 193 -20.14 -13.54 12.81
C PRO A 193 -19.91 -12.04 12.88
N VAL A 194 -20.97 -11.22 12.96
CA VAL A 194 -20.90 -9.74 12.86
C VAL A 194 -19.87 -9.15 13.82
N HIS A 195 -19.84 -9.61 15.08
CA HIS A 195 -18.92 -9.11 16.11
C HIS A 195 -17.44 -9.48 15.87
N LYS A 196 -17.13 -10.34 14.90
CA LYS A 196 -15.76 -10.76 14.51
C LYS A 196 -15.31 -10.18 13.18
N ARG A 197 -16.14 -9.39 12.51
CA ARG A 197 -15.83 -8.83 11.16
C ARG A 197 -14.84 -7.69 11.19
N CYS A 198 -14.74 -6.95 12.30
CA CYS A 198 -13.93 -5.75 12.43
C CYS A 198 -13.13 -5.73 13.71
N TRP A 199 -12.04 -4.98 13.68
CA TRP A 199 -11.24 -4.62 14.84
C TRP A 199 -10.86 -3.14 14.80
N SER A 200 -10.45 -2.58 15.93
CA SER A 200 -9.96 -1.21 16.05
C SER A 200 -8.74 -1.15 16.97
N PHE A 201 -7.92 -0.11 16.81
CA PHE A 201 -6.90 0.19 17.80
C PHE A 201 -7.55 0.73 19.08
N PRO A 202 -6.97 0.49 20.25
CA PRO A 202 -7.42 1.13 21.48
C PRO A 202 -7.50 2.66 21.30
N ASN A 203 -8.60 3.25 21.75
CA ASN A 203 -8.86 4.69 21.65
C ASN A 203 -8.91 5.25 20.21
N SER A 204 -9.20 4.43 19.22
CA SER A 204 -9.38 4.83 17.83
C SER A 204 -10.83 4.63 17.39
N LEU A 205 -11.40 5.64 16.73
CA LEU A 205 -12.70 5.52 16.05
C LEU A 205 -12.61 4.81 14.71
N ARG A 206 -11.37 4.51 14.23
CA ARG A 206 -11.16 3.85 12.96
C ARG A 206 -11.27 2.35 13.13
N GLU A 207 -12.20 1.76 12.40
CA GLU A 207 -12.38 0.31 12.28
C GLU A 207 -11.64 -0.26 11.06
N PHE A 208 -11.25 -1.51 11.16
CA PHE A 208 -10.62 -2.26 10.07
C PHE A 208 -11.32 -3.61 9.91
N TRP A 209 -11.50 -4.04 8.66
CA TRP A 209 -11.98 -5.39 8.37
C TRP A 209 -10.92 -6.43 8.74
N VAL A 210 -11.34 -7.57 9.29
CA VAL A 210 -10.46 -8.68 9.62
C VAL A 210 -9.98 -9.37 8.35
N CYS A 211 -8.67 -9.34 8.11
CA CYS A 211 -8.06 -9.93 6.93
C CYS A 211 -6.63 -10.40 7.22
N PRO A 212 -6.44 -11.59 7.86
CA PRO A 212 -5.15 -12.06 8.29
C PRO A 212 -4.14 -12.19 7.15
N LEU A 213 -2.96 -11.60 7.31
CA LEU A 213 -1.87 -11.65 6.33
C LEU A 213 -1.53 -13.08 5.94
N LYS A 214 -1.40 -13.96 6.93
CA LYS A 214 -1.01 -15.37 6.72
C LYS A 214 -1.96 -16.14 5.80
N SER A 215 -3.25 -15.81 5.80
CA SER A 215 -4.26 -16.45 4.95
C SER A 215 -4.61 -15.66 3.68
N SER A 216 -3.84 -14.64 3.37
CA SER A 216 -3.93 -13.88 2.11
C SER A 216 -3.08 -14.52 1.01
N ASN A 217 -2.99 -13.90 -0.15
CA ASN A 217 -2.25 -14.41 -1.31
C ASN A 217 -0.77 -14.01 -1.24
N LYS A 218 0.08 -14.87 -1.81
CA LYS A 218 1.53 -14.64 -1.87
C LYS A 218 1.87 -13.53 -2.85
N PRO A 219 2.83 -12.64 -2.55
CA PRO A 219 3.22 -11.54 -3.42
C PRO A 219 3.42 -11.92 -4.89
N ARG A 220 4.16 -12.99 -5.16
CA ARG A 220 4.49 -13.42 -6.54
C ARG A 220 3.28 -13.88 -7.34
N GLU A 221 2.24 -14.39 -6.70
CA GLU A 221 1.00 -14.81 -7.35
C GLU A 221 0.28 -13.65 -8.01
N LEU A 222 0.50 -12.41 -7.56
CA LEU A 222 -0.10 -11.20 -8.12
C LEU A 222 0.34 -10.94 -9.57
N ILE A 223 1.59 -11.28 -9.90
CA ILE A 223 2.09 -11.15 -11.28
C ILE A 223 1.33 -12.09 -12.22
N ASN A 224 1.14 -13.34 -11.81
CA ASN A 224 0.38 -14.32 -12.60
C ASN A 224 -1.08 -13.89 -12.75
N TYR A 225 -1.69 -13.41 -11.66
CA TYR A 225 -3.05 -12.88 -11.66
C TYR A 225 -3.23 -11.78 -12.72
N PHE A 226 -2.33 -10.79 -12.78
CA PHE A 226 -2.43 -9.72 -13.79
C PHE A 226 -2.10 -10.19 -15.20
N LYS A 227 -1.13 -11.09 -15.38
CA LYS A 227 -0.86 -11.68 -16.70
C LYS A 227 -2.06 -12.43 -17.27
N GLU A 228 -2.79 -13.16 -16.43
CA GLU A 228 -4.03 -13.85 -16.83
C GLU A 228 -5.12 -12.85 -17.21
N LEU A 229 -5.32 -11.77 -16.43
CA LEU A 229 -6.28 -10.72 -16.77
C LEU A 229 -5.97 -10.04 -18.09
N LEU A 230 -4.71 -9.65 -18.32
CA LEU A 230 -4.27 -9.01 -19.56
C LEU A 230 -4.43 -9.94 -20.77
N PHE A 231 -4.16 -11.24 -20.62
CA PHE A 231 -4.38 -12.23 -21.67
C PHE A 231 -5.86 -12.35 -22.06
N ILE A 232 -6.75 -12.38 -21.05
CA ILE A 232 -8.20 -12.45 -21.29
C ILE A 232 -8.68 -11.19 -22.02
N GLN A 233 -8.26 -10.00 -21.59
CA GLN A 233 -8.62 -8.74 -22.24
C GLN A 233 -8.14 -8.69 -23.69
N GLY A 234 -6.90 -9.05 -23.99
CA GLY A 234 -6.35 -9.09 -25.35
C GLY A 234 -7.07 -10.08 -26.27
N SER A 235 -7.56 -11.19 -25.74
CA SER A 235 -8.34 -12.16 -26.50
C SER A 235 -9.76 -11.69 -26.83
N VAL A 236 -10.38 -10.89 -25.98
CA VAL A 236 -11.71 -10.28 -26.21
C VAL A 236 -11.63 -9.21 -27.31
N ASP A 237 -10.62 -8.35 -27.24
CA ASP A 237 -10.42 -7.28 -28.24
C ASP A 237 -10.15 -7.82 -29.65
N THR A 238 -9.41 -8.93 -29.76
CA THR A 238 -9.14 -9.59 -31.06
C THR A 238 -10.41 -10.19 -31.65
N ASN A 239 -11.30 -10.75 -30.83
CA ASN A 239 -12.57 -11.30 -31.30
C ASN A 239 -13.54 -10.20 -31.76
N HIS A 240 -13.58 -9.05 -31.10
CA HIS A 240 -14.42 -7.93 -31.54
C HIS A 240 -13.93 -7.31 -32.85
N ARG A 241 -12.62 -7.21 -33.08
CA ARG A 241 -12.07 -6.73 -34.37
C ARG A 241 -12.37 -7.68 -35.53
N ASN A 242 -12.32 -8.99 -35.30
CA ASN A 242 -12.64 -9.97 -36.34
C ASN A 242 -14.14 -10.01 -36.66
N MET A 243 -15.05 -9.68 -35.77
CA MET A 243 -16.49 -9.60 -36.06
C MET A 243 -16.90 -8.36 -36.85
N SER A 244 -16.19 -7.24 -36.70
CA SER A 244 -16.49 -6.01 -37.48
C SER A 244 -16.05 -6.08 -38.93
N THR A 245 -15.13 -6.96 -39.29
CA THR A 245 -14.65 -7.18 -40.70
C THR A 245 -15.55 -8.09 -41.50
N TYR A 246 -16.57 -8.72 -40.93
CA TYR A 246 -17.52 -9.59 -41.66
C TYR A 246 -18.88 -8.92 -41.93
N LEU A 247 -19.02 -7.60 -41.61
CA LEU A 247 -20.25 -6.84 -41.83
C LEU A 247 -20.09 -5.67 -42.84
N GLU A 248 -19.02 -5.66 -43.63
CA GLU A 248 -18.84 -4.87 -44.85
C GLU A 248 -18.88 -5.85 -46.08
#